data_a796fdb0c3fc21402d4b95c12789d40f
#
_entry.id   a796fdb0c3fc21402d4b95c12789d40f
#
_cell.length_a   1.000
_cell.length_b   1.000
_cell.length_c   1.000
_cell.angle_alpha   90.00
_cell.angle_beta   90.00
_cell.angle_gamma   90.00
#
_symmetry.space_group_name_H-M   'P 1'
#
loop_
_entity.id
_entity.type
_entity.pdbx_description
1 polymer ?
#
loop_
_entity_poly.entity_id
_entity_poly.type
_entity_poly.pdbx_seq_one_letter_code
_entity_poly.pdbx_strand_id
1 'polypeptide(L)'
;MILALEYLHLNSIIHRDIKPENLVLDKNGYLRLTDFGIAKIHKANNSNETSGTPGYMAPEVMCGMNHTALVDYFALGILVFEFMQGTVYSYFKYYFN
;
A
#
# COMPACT_ATOMS: atom_id res chain seq x y z
N MET A 1 -7.28 -9.55 2.37
CA MET A 1 -6.14 -8.59 2.37
C MET A 1 -5.21 -8.76 3.56
N ILE A 2 -5.72 -8.76 4.78
CA ILE A 2 -4.86 -8.87 5.98
C ILE A 2 -4.01 -10.13 5.96
N LEU A 3 -4.57 -11.27 5.58
CA LEU A 3 -3.82 -12.53 5.48
C LEU A 3 -2.70 -12.48 4.43
N ALA A 4 -2.94 -11.81 3.30
CA ALA A 4 -1.91 -11.64 2.27
C ALA A 4 -0.76 -10.77 2.79
N LEU A 5 -1.06 -9.67 3.48
CA LEU A 5 -0.05 -8.82 4.09
C LEU A 5 0.72 -9.54 5.20
N GLU A 6 0.01 -10.30 6.04
CA GLU A 6 0.66 -11.12 7.06
C GLU A 6 1.72 -12.04 6.46
N TYR A 7 1.37 -12.77 5.39
CA TYR A 7 2.31 -13.66 4.71
C TYR A 7 3.55 -12.89 4.21
N LEU A 8 3.36 -11.75 3.54
CA LEU A 8 4.46 -10.95 3.04
C LEU A 8 5.35 -10.44 4.18
N HIS A 9 4.72 -9.88 5.22
CA HIS A 9 5.46 -9.28 6.33
C HIS A 9 6.22 -10.32 7.17
N LEU A 10 5.67 -11.52 7.34
CA LEU A 10 6.39 -12.64 7.97
C LEU A 10 7.63 -13.05 7.18
N ASN A 11 7.64 -12.82 5.88
CA ASN A 11 8.81 -13.03 5.01
C ASN A 11 9.65 -11.75 4.82
N SER A 12 9.44 -10.73 5.66
CA SER A 12 10.15 -9.45 5.61
C SER A 12 10.00 -8.71 4.28
N ILE A 13 8.89 -8.91 3.56
CA ILE A 13 8.60 -8.25 2.29
C ILE A 13 7.58 -7.14 2.56
N ILE A 14 7.88 -5.93 2.09
CA ILE A 14 6.95 -4.81 2.06
C ILE A 14 6.44 -4.67 0.62
N HIS A 15 5.13 -4.69 0.40
CA HIS A 15 4.54 -4.57 -0.95
C HIS A 15 4.73 -3.17 -1.52
N ARG A 16 4.40 -2.14 -0.73
CA ARG A 16 4.57 -0.70 -1.01
C ARG A 16 3.65 -0.10 -2.06
N ASP A 17 2.76 -0.88 -2.68
CA ASP A 17 1.85 -0.36 -3.71
C ASP A 17 0.45 -0.97 -3.57
N ILE A 18 -0.08 -0.99 -2.35
CA ILE A 18 -1.44 -1.43 -2.05
C ILE A 18 -2.41 -0.36 -2.55
N LYS A 19 -3.23 -0.72 -3.54
CA LYS A 19 -4.24 0.14 -4.17
C LYS A 19 -5.25 -0.70 -4.93
N PRO A 20 -6.44 -0.17 -5.30
CA PRO A 20 -7.47 -0.95 -5.99
C PRO A 20 -6.98 -1.60 -7.29
N GLU A 21 -6.15 -0.92 -8.06
CA GLU A 21 -5.63 -1.41 -9.34
C GLU A 21 -4.76 -2.67 -9.19
N ASN A 22 -4.23 -2.91 -8.00
CA ASN A 22 -3.39 -4.07 -7.68
C ASN A 22 -4.16 -5.17 -6.96
N LEU A 23 -5.48 -5.08 -6.94
CA LEU A 23 -6.37 -6.09 -6.39
C LEU A 23 -7.20 -6.70 -7.51
N VAL A 24 -7.29 -8.01 -7.53
CA VAL A 24 -8.14 -8.75 -8.45
C VAL A 24 -9.00 -9.74 -7.68
N LEU A 25 -10.22 -9.98 -8.18
CA LEU A 25 -11.08 -11.04 -7.68
C LEU A 25 -10.83 -12.30 -8.49
N ASP A 26 -10.59 -13.40 -7.80
CA ASP A 26 -10.53 -14.69 -8.50
C ASP A 26 -11.94 -15.22 -8.79
N LYS A 27 -12.01 -16.34 -9.51
CA LYS A 27 -13.27 -16.96 -9.90
C LYS A 27 -14.14 -17.40 -8.72
N ASN A 28 -13.56 -17.55 -7.53
CA ASN A 28 -14.26 -17.93 -6.30
C ASN A 28 -14.65 -16.71 -5.45
N GLY A 29 -14.37 -15.49 -5.92
CA GLY A 29 -14.66 -14.25 -5.21
C GLY A 29 -13.62 -13.86 -4.16
N TYR A 30 -12.46 -14.50 -4.11
CA TYR A 30 -11.38 -14.10 -3.21
C TYR A 30 -10.55 -12.97 -3.81
N LEU A 31 -10.21 -11.99 -2.96
CA LEU A 31 -9.29 -10.92 -3.32
C LEU A 31 -7.86 -11.44 -3.38
N ARG A 32 -7.19 -11.13 -4.50
CA ARG A 32 -5.77 -11.43 -4.72
C ARG A 32 -5.00 -10.14 -4.87
N LEU A 33 -3.86 -10.07 -4.17
CA LEU A 33 -2.93 -8.97 -4.31
C LEU A 33 -1.95 -9.27 -5.44
N THR A 34 -1.76 -8.30 -6.33
CA THR A 34 -0.91 -8.41 -7.52
C THR A 34 0.12 -7.29 -7.56
N ASP A 35 0.96 -7.31 -8.58
CA ASP A 35 1.96 -6.29 -8.91
C ASP A 35 2.98 -6.06 -7.79
N PHE A 36 3.99 -6.91 -7.79
CA PHE A 36 5.12 -6.83 -6.88
C PHE A 36 6.30 -6.02 -7.45
N GLY A 37 6.04 -5.18 -8.46
CA GLY A 37 7.07 -4.43 -9.19
C GLY A 37 7.95 -3.54 -8.32
N ILE A 38 7.41 -3.02 -7.20
CA ILE A 38 8.18 -2.22 -6.25
C ILE A 38 8.23 -2.84 -4.85
N ALA A 39 7.78 -4.09 -4.70
CA ALA A 39 7.93 -4.81 -3.44
C ALA A 39 9.41 -5.05 -3.12
N LYS A 40 9.78 -4.91 -1.86
CA LYS A 40 11.17 -5.09 -1.42
C LYS A 40 11.28 -5.80 -0.09
N ILE A 41 12.42 -6.47 0.11
CA ILE A 41 12.82 -6.94 1.42
C ILE A 41 13.04 -5.75 2.34
N HIS A 42 12.44 -5.79 3.53
CA HIS A 42 12.57 -4.73 4.52
C HIS A 42 14.02 -4.54 4.96
N LYS A 43 14.47 -3.29 4.97
CA LYS A 43 15.75 -2.86 5.53
C LYS A 43 15.49 -1.74 6.54
N ALA A 44 16.20 -1.75 7.66
CA ALA A 44 16.05 -0.72 8.70
C ALA A 44 16.38 0.68 8.18
N ASN A 45 17.38 0.79 7.30
CA ASN A 45 17.80 2.06 6.70
C ASN A 45 17.26 2.14 5.26
N ASN A 46 16.02 2.60 5.10
CA ASN A 46 15.31 2.64 3.81
C ASN A 46 14.70 4.02 3.47
N SER A 47 15.18 5.08 4.09
CA SER A 47 14.65 6.44 3.87
C SER A 47 14.71 6.91 2.42
N ASN A 48 15.60 6.34 1.61
CA ASN A 48 15.72 6.65 0.19
C ASN A 48 14.72 5.89 -0.70
N GLU A 49 13.99 4.94 -0.13
CA GLU A 49 13.01 4.13 -0.87
C GLU A 49 11.64 4.81 -0.80
N THR A 50 11.40 5.75 -1.71
CA THR A 50 10.17 6.59 -1.72
C THR A 50 9.19 6.20 -2.83
N SER A 51 9.30 4.99 -3.37
CA SER A 51 8.40 4.50 -4.41
C SER A 51 7.00 4.18 -3.84
N GLY A 52 5.99 4.33 -4.66
CA GLY A 52 4.61 4.06 -4.32
C GLY A 52 3.67 4.93 -5.12
N THR A 53 2.37 4.83 -4.84
CA THR A 53 1.34 5.64 -5.51
C THR A 53 0.89 6.77 -4.59
N PRO A 54 1.00 8.05 -5.02
CA PRO A 54 0.47 9.17 -4.26
C PRO A 54 -1.00 8.95 -3.90
N GLY A 55 -1.37 9.30 -2.67
CA GLY A 55 -2.70 9.07 -2.13
C GLY A 55 -2.82 7.79 -1.29
N TYR A 56 -1.97 6.79 -1.53
CA TYR A 56 -1.86 5.57 -0.73
C TYR A 56 -0.56 5.50 0.08
N MET A 57 0.35 6.41 -0.20
CA MET A 57 1.67 6.45 0.39
C MET A 57 1.62 6.96 1.83
N ALA A 58 2.24 6.23 2.76
CA ALA A 58 2.32 6.64 4.16
C ALA A 58 3.14 7.93 4.32
N PRO A 59 2.81 8.77 5.32
CA PRO A 59 3.50 10.04 5.54
C PRO A 59 5.01 9.91 5.70
N GLU A 60 5.48 8.89 6.40
CA GLU A 60 6.90 8.64 6.62
C GLU A 60 7.64 8.38 5.30
N VAL A 61 6.99 7.73 4.33
CA VAL A 61 7.57 7.51 3.00
C VAL A 61 7.63 8.81 2.23
N MET A 62 6.55 9.60 2.24
CA MET A 62 6.51 10.90 1.57
C MET A 62 7.56 11.89 2.13
N CYS A 63 7.85 11.79 3.42
CA CYS A 63 8.83 12.65 4.09
C CYS A 63 10.27 12.13 3.97
N GLY A 64 10.51 11.02 3.25
CA GLY A 64 11.84 10.46 3.10
C GLY A 64 12.43 9.91 4.39
N MET A 65 11.58 9.39 5.26
CA MET A 65 11.98 8.79 6.54
C MET A 65 12.07 7.27 6.40
N ASN A 66 12.80 6.65 7.35
CA ASN A 66 12.78 5.19 7.44
C ASN A 66 11.36 4.71 7.74
N HIS A 67 10.97 3.60 7.14
CA HIS A 67 9.64 3.03 7.25
C HIS A 67 9.68 1.52 7.42
N THR A 68 8.57 0.97 7.85
CA THR A 68 8.39 -0.46 8.11
C THR A 68 7.23 -1.01 7.28
N ALA A 69 6.88 -2.28 7.48
CA ALA A 69 5.70 -2.91 6.90
C ALA A 69 4.39 -2.17 7.23
N LEU A 70 4.38 -1.28 8.22
CA LEU A 70 3.20 -0.48 8.57
C LEU A 70 2.73 0.40 7.41
N VAL A 71 3.58 0.73 6.44
CA VAL A 71 3.19 1.49 5.25
C VAL A 71 2.13 0.77 4.42
N ASP A 72 2.16 -0.57 4.40
CA ASP A 72 1.15 -1.37 3.72
C ASP A 72 -0.20 -1.29 4.44
N TYR A 73 -0.20 -1.26 5.77
CA TYR A 73 -1.44 -1.08 6.55
C TYR A 73 -1.99 0.33 6.42
N PHE A 74 -1.15 1.35 6.31
CA PHE A 74 -1.62 2.69 6.00
C PHE A 74 -2.36 2.71 4.66
N ALA A 75 -1.76 2.14 3.62
CA ALA A 75 -2.38 2.05 2.29
C ALA A 75 -3.68 1.24 2.33
N LEU A 76 -3.72 0.14 3.09
CA LEU A 76 -4.94 -0.63 3.29
C LEU A 76 -6.05 0.20 3.95
N GLY A 77 -5.70 1.02 4.94
CA GLY A 77 -6.65 1.94 5.60
C GLY A 77 -7.25 2.94 4.63
N ILE A 78 -6.42 3.53 3.76
CA ILE A 78 -6.89 4.44 2.71
C ILE A 78 -7.83 3.71 1.75
N LEU A 79 -7.47 2.50 1.33
CA LEU A 79 -8.27 1.68 0.42
C LEU A 79 -9.63 1.31 1.02
N VAL A 80 -9.67 0.93 2.30
CA VAL A 80 -10.92 0.65 3.01
C VAL A 80 -11.79 1.90 3.10
N PHE A 81 -11.19 3.04 3.45
CA PHE A 81 -11.89 4.32 3.49
C PHE A 81 -12.48 4.67 2.11
N GLU A 82 -11.72 4.48 1.04
CA GLU A 82 -12.16 4.71 -0.33
C GLU A 82 -13.37 3.84 -0.68
N PHE A 83 -13.34 2.55 -0.36
CA PHE A 83 -14.47 1.66 -0.59
C PHE A 83 -15.71 2.06 0.20
N MET A 84 -15.55 2.57 1.42
CA MET A 84 -16.68 3.04 2.24
C MET A 84 -17.30 4.35 1.73
N GLN A 85 -16.49 5.24 1.17
CA GLN A 85 -16.92 6.57 0.71
C GLN A 85 -17.30 6.59 -0.77
N GLY A 86 -16.77 5.68 -1.56
CA GLY A 86 -17.00 5.60 -3.02
C GLY A 86 -16.33 6.69 -3.85
N THR A 87 -15.60 7.64 -3.27
CA THR A 87 -15.10 8.83 -4.00
C THR A 87 -13.75 9.39 -3.55
N VAL A 88 -12.94 8.64 -2.81
CA VAL A 88 -11.69 9.18 -2.20
C VAL A 88 -10.66 9.65 -3.22
N TYR A 89 -10.68 9.11 -4.44
CA TYR A 89 -9.75 9.53 -5.49
C TYR A 89 -9.79 11.04 -5.76
N SER A 90 -10.94 11.69 -5.57
CA SER A 90 -11.08 13.12 -5.76
C SER A 90 -10.51 13.93 -4.59
N TYR A 91 -10.51 13.39 -3.38
CA TYR A 91 -10.06 14.11 -2.19
C TYR A 91 -8.55 14.29 -2.17
N PHE A 92 -7.79 13.24 -2.45
CA PHE A 92 -6.33 13.30 -2.49
C PHE A 92 -5.80 14.12 -3.67
N LYS A 93 -6.49 14.07 -4.81
CA LYS A 93 -6.15 14.90 -5.96
C LYS A 93 -6.27 16.40 -5.65
N TYR A 94 -7.16 16.77 -4.73
CA TYR A 94 -7.38 18.16 -4.34
C TYR A 94 -6.34 18.69 -3.34
N TYR A 95 -5.79 17.82 -2.48
CA TYR A 95 -4.90 18.25 -1.40
C TYR A 95 -3.41 18.04 -1.69
N PHE A 96 -3.06 17.23 -2.66
CA PHE A 96 -1.66 16.86 -2.95
C PHE A 96 -1.20 17.20 -4.38
N ASN A 97 -2.00 17.93 -5.12
CA ASN A 97 -1.59 18.48 -6.42
C ASN A 97 -1.05 19.90 -6.24
#